data_1486747a6351c1f06c55e9ff6ef4d1ad
#
_entry.id   1486747a6351c1f06c55e9ff6ef4d1ad
#
_cell.length_a   1.000
_cell.length_b   1.000
_cell.length_c   1.000
_cell.angle_alpha   90.00
_cell.angle_beta   90.00
_cell.angle_gamma   90.00
#
_symmetry.space_group_name_H-M   'P 1'
#
loop_
_entity.id
_entity.type
_entity.pdbx_description
1 polymer ?
#
loop_
_entity_poly.entity_id
_entity_poly.type
_entity_poly.pdbx_seq_one_letter_code
_entity_poly.pdbx_strand_id
1 'polypeptide(L)'
;MRAFKGCKVSDRGQCFDFEILHQQPIRFLKGSPKNCTNRQPDPGLLYLSFMHEWDVIVIGAGAAGLFCAIEAGQRGRKVLVIEHADRVGKKIAISGGGRCNFTNTSISPDNFVSRNPHFCKSALARYTPADFIALVEKHGIAYHEKKLGQLFCDGSSQQIIDMLLRECHDAAVEIRCGCEVRQVDRSEPVAERSFMLQTNQGTFHSSSVVIATGGLSIAPLGATDFGYRIARQFGLRIEETRAGLVPLTLPAQIQKQLAALSGVSIDALVTCPESPSFRENILITHRGLSGPAILQVSNYWRPGESISINLLPDEDVMEVISAARIIESDLAPGSAPSATKTSGHSSRIELVNLLSRYLPRRFAQAWCDLYGASRPLKQYNGKELQEIADNIHRLQLTPAGTEGFRKAEVTVGGVSTAELSSQTMEARRVPGLYFIGEVVDVTGQLGGYNFQWAWASAFAAGQVV
;
A
#
# COMPACT_ATOMS: atom_id res chain seq x y z
N MET A 1 -14.01 -49.01 -5.75
CA MET A 1 -12.94 -50.03 -5.96
C MET A 1 -11.58 -49.33 -5.82
N ARG A 2 -10.74 -49.83 -4.85
CA ARG A 2 -9.31 -49.58 -4.57
C ARG A 2 -8.96 -48.12 -4.19
N ALA A 3 -8.73 -47.68 -2.95
CA ALA A 3 -7.87 -48.12 -1.83
C ALA A 3 -6.37 -48.19 -2.15
N PHE A 4 -5.62 -47.26 -1.51
CA PHE A 4 -4.27 -47.48 -0.92
C PHE A 4 -3.97 -46.21 -0.09
N LYS A 5 -3.97 -46.20 1.20
CA LYS A 5 -3.06 -46.63 2.29
C LYS A 5 -1.64 -46.08 2.18
N GLY A 6 -1.26 -45.30 3.23
CA GLY A 6 0.10 -44.91 3.51
C GLY A 6 0.20 -43.94 4.69
N CYS A 7 -0.06 -44.43 5.91
CA CYS A 7 0.18 -43.71 7.18
C CYS A 7 1.64 -43.92 7.60
N LYS A 8 2.34 -42.86 8.04
CA LYS A 8 3.47 -42.98 8.99
C LYS A 8 3.37 -41.87 10.02
N VAL A 9 3.20 -42.34 11.27
CA VAL A 9 3.18 -41.62 12.52
C VAL A 9 4.64 -41.48 13.02
N SER A 10 5.02 -40.34 13.58
CA SER A 10 6.01 -40.29 14.69
C SER A 10 5.73 -39.10 15.62
N ASP A 11 5.39 -39.48 16.78
CA ASP A 11 5.46 -38.98 18.14
C ASP A 11 5.89 -37.51 18.41
N ARG A 12 5.00 -36.71 18.92
CA ARG A 12 4.87 -36.20 20.31
C ARG A 12 3.68 -35.25 20.36
N GLY A 13 2.63 -35.78 20.98
CA GLY A 13 1.35 -35.13 21.13
C GLY A 13 1.36 -33.99 22.15
N GLN A 14 0.53 -32.99 21.81
CA GLN A 14 -0.38 -32.35 22.74
C GLN A 14 -1.50 -31.72 21.87
N CYS A 15 -2.65 -32.38 21.86
CA CYS A 15 -3.92 -31.80 21.42
C CYS A 15 -4.42 -30.90 22.54
N PHE A 16 -4.76 -29.67 22.21
CA PHE A 16 -5.65 -28.87 23.05
C PHE A 16 -7.06 -29.00 22.48
N ASP A 17 -7.88 -29.74 23.23
CA ASP A 17 -9.32 -29.83 23.00
C ASP A 17 -9.99 -28.52 23.44
N PHE A 18 -10.70 -27.88 22.55
CA PHE A 18 -11.65 -26.84 22.89
C PHE A 18 -12.95 -27.49 23.34
N GLU A 19 -13.18 -27.52 24.65
CA GLU A 19 -14.48 -27.89 25.23
C GLU A 19 -15.53 -26.84 24.91
N ILE A 20 -16.54 -27.28 24.15
CA ILE A 20 -17.79 -26.55 23.98
C ILE A 20 -18.60 -26.70 25.28
N LEU A 21 -18.71 -25.64 26.04
CA LEU A 21 -19.59 -25.59 27.22
C LEU A 21 -21.07 -25.70 26.79
N HIS A 22 -21.63 -26.88 26.95
CA HIS A 22 -23.08 -27.12 26.88
C HIS A 22 -23.79 -26.44 28.04
N GLN A 23 -24.73 -25.57 27.70
CA GLN A 23 -25.69 -24.97 28.65
C GLN A 23 -26.52 -26.06 29.32
N GLN A 24 -26.51 -26.09 30.64
CA GLN A 24 -27.43 -26.93 31.46
C GLN A 24 -28.84 -26.32 31.50
N PRO A 25 -29.90 -27.14 31.49
CA PRO A 25 -31.29 -26.64 31.55
C PRO A 25 -31.67 -26.19 32.94
N ILE A 26 -32.30 -25.02 33.03
CA ILE A 26 -32.88 -24.44 34.25
C ILE A 26 -34.05 -25.26 34.69
N ARG A 27 -34.01 -25.78 35.91
CA ARG A 27 -35.15 -26.47 36.59
C ARG A 27 -36.20 -25.46 37.01
N PHE A 28 -37.41 -25.63 36.48
CA PHE A 28 -38.61 -24.91 36.96
C PHE A 28 -39.06 -25.44 38.30
N LEU A 29 -39.11 -24.60 39.33
CA LEU A 29 -39.83 -24.83 40.59
C LEU A 29 -41.32 -24.48 40.38
N LYS A 30 -42.19 -25.45 40.63
CA LYS A 30 -43.66 -25.27 40.64
C LYS A 30 -44.05 -24.49 41.87
N GLY A 31 -44.53 -23.29 41.74
CA GLY A 31 -45.26 -22.53 42.77
C GLY A 31 -46.64 -22.18 42.24
N SER A 32 -47.67 -22.49 43.01
CA SER A 32 -49.08 -22.31 42.68
C SER A 32 -49.54 -20.84 42.62
N PRO A 33 -50.60 -20.52 41.86
CA PRO A 33 -50.95 -19.15 41.53
C PRO A 33 -51.79 -18.48 42.58
N LYS A 34 -51.45 -17.26 42.98
CA LYS A 34 -52.40 -16.32 43.58
C LYS A 34 -52.39 -15.01 42.83
N ASN A 35 -53.55 -14.74 42.25
CA ASN A 35 -54.08 -13.46 41.76
C ASN A 35 -53.05 -12.34 41.45
N CYS A 36 -52.80 -12.12 40.15
CA CYS A 36 -52.35 -10.85 39.64
C CYS A 36 -53.20 -10.43 38.43
N THR A 37 -53.79 -9.27 38.57
CA THR A 37 -54.60 -8.54 37.60
C THR A 37 -53.95 -8.43 36.23
N ASN A 38 -54.74 -8.71 35.18
CA ASN A 38 -54.44 -8.53 33.77
C ASN A 38 -53.93 -7.10 33.47
N ARG A 39 -52.62 -6.91 33.44
CA ARG A 39 -51.99 -5.88 32.62
C ARG A 39 -51.32 -6.60 31.43
N GLN A 40 -51.88 -6.44 30.25
CA GLN A 40 -51.16 -6.79 29.02
C GLN A 40 -49.82 -6.06 29.03
N PRO A 41 -48.70 -6.73 28.78
CA PRO A 41 -47.43 -6.05 28.61
C PRO A 41 -47.51 -5.17 27.37
N ASP A 42 -47.12 -3.92 27.52
CA ASP A 42 -46.99 -2.94 26.46
C ASP A 42 -46.12 -3.55 25.34
N PRO A 43 -46.63 -3.69 24.10
CA PRO A 43 -45.82 -4.23 22.98
C PRO A 43 -44.54 -3.45 22.71
N GLY A 44 -44.43 -2.20 23.19
CA GLY A 44 -43.25 -1.36 23.05
C GLY A 44 -42.06 -1.76 23.94
N LEU A 45 -42.29 -2.48 25.06
CA LEU A 45 -41.22 -2.85 26.00
C LEU A 45 -40.51 -4.17 25.67
N LEU A 46 -41.05 -5.00 24.79
CA LEU A 46 -40.46 -6.30 24.43
C LEU A 46 -39.47 -6.22 23.25
N TYR A 47 -39.40 -5.08 22.53
CA TYR A 47 -38.47 -4.89 21.41
C TYR A 47 -37.11 -4.26 21.81
N LEU A 48 -36.90 -3.89 23.06
CA LEU A 48 -35.66 -3.25 23.54
C LEU A 48 -34.56 -4.23 24.02
N SER A 49 -34.72 -5.53 23.86
CA SER A 49 -33.95 -6.48 24.66
C SER A 49 -32.72 -7.11 23.97
N PHE A 50 -32.34 -6.72 22.74
CA PHE A 50 -31.11 -7.23 22.07
C PHE A 50 -30.37 -6.22 21.18
N MET A 51 -30.42 -4.94 21.54
CA MET A 51 -29.59 -3.96 20.86
C MET A 51 -28.19 -3.99 21.47
N HIS A 52 -27.21 -4.51 20.75
CA HIS A 52 -25.83 -4.40 21.16
C HIS A 52 -25.39 -2.93 21.10
N GLU A 53 -25.19 -2.36 22.27
CA GLU A 53 -24.75 -0.96 22.40
C GLU A 53 -23.21 -0.90 22.46
N TRP A 54 -22.63 -0.12 21.56
CA TRP A 54 -21.19 0.07 21.47
C TRP A 54 -20.84 1.56 21.64
N ASP A 55 -19.68 1.85 22.21
CA ASP A 55 -19.15 3.22 22.20
C ASP A 55 -18.64 3.54 20.80
N VAL A 56 -17.91 2.58 20.19
CA VAL A 56 -17.26 2.73 18.90
C VAL A 56 -17.51 1.50 18.02
N ILE A 57 -17.91 1.73 16.77
CA ILE A 57 -17.90 0.70 15.73
C ILE A 57 -16.89 1.10 14.66
N VAL A 58 -15.89 0.24 14.42
CA VAL A 58 -14.89 0.39 13.37
C VAL A 58 -15.26 -0.49 12.19
N ILE A 59 -15.42 0.09 11.01
CA ILE A 59 -15.74 -0.63 9.76
C ILE A 59 -14.47 -0.84 8.95
N GLY A 60 -14.00 -2.09 8.90
CA GLY A 60 -12.79 -2.55 8.25
C GLY A 60 -11.71 -3.00 9.24
N ALA A 61 -11.33 -4.28 9.18
CA ALA A 61 -10.29 -4.90 10.02
C ALA A 61 -8.92 -4.95 9.29
N GLY A 62 -8.56 -3.86 8.61
CA GLY A 62 -7.22 -3.62 8.08
C GLY A 62 -6.30 -3.00 9.13
N ALA A 63 -5.12 -2.54 8.68
CA ALA A 63 -4.11 -1.92 9.54
C ALA A 63 -4.69 -0.77 10.39
N ALA A 64 -5.29 0.22 9.74
CA ALA A 64 -5.85 1.38 10.44
C ALA A 64 -7.00 0.98 11.39
N GLY A 65 -7.91 0.12 10.94
CA GLY A 65 -9.08 -0.25 11.75
C GLY A 65 -8.72 -1.02 13.01
N LEU A 66 -7.87 -2.03 12.91
CA LEU A 66 -7.40 -2.79 14.07
C LEU A 66 -6.64 -1.89 15.05
N PHE A 67 -5.76 -1.03 14.54
CA PHE A 67 -4.97 -0.15 15.40
C PHE A 67 -5.85 0.91 16.10
N CYS A 68 -6.82 1.50 15.41
CA CYS A 68 -7.78 2.43 16.02
C CYS A 68 -8.62 1.75 17.13
N ALA A 69 -9.02 0.50 16.89
CA ALA A 69 -9.79 -0.28 17.86
C ALA A 69 -8.97 -0.58 19.12
N ILE A 70 -7.67 -0.91 18.97
CA ILE A 70 -6.74 -1.11 20.08
C ILE A 70 -6.67 0.17 20.93
N GLU A 71 -6.39 1.31 20.32
CA GLU A 71 -6.25 2.59 21.01
C GLU A 71 -7.53 3.00 21.76
N ALA A 72 -8.71 2.80 21.15
CA ALA A 72 -9.98 3.07 21.79
C ALA A 72 -10.27 2.09 22.94
N GLY A 73 -10.02 0.79 22.75
CA GLY A 73 -10.23 -0.25 23.75
C GLY A 73 -9.34 -0.07 24.98
N GLN A 74 -8.06 0.30 24.79
CA GLN A 74 -7.13 0.59 25.88
C GLN A 74 -7.58 1.79 26.73
N ARG A 75 -8.41 2.68 26.19
CA ARG A 75 -9.08 3.77 26.94
C ARG A 75 -10.37 3.32 27.64
N GLY A 76 -10.70 2.04 27.63
CA GLY A 76 -11.90 1.47 28.25
C GLY A 76 -13.17 1.65 27.42
N ARG A 77 -13.07 1.96 26.12
CA ARG A 77 -14.23 2.01 25.23
C ARG A 77 -14.68 0.61 24.84
N LYS A 78 -15.99 0.40 24.75
CA LYS A 78 -16.59 -0.82 24.20
C LYS A 78 -16.54 -0.76 22.68
N VAL A 79 -15.62 -1.51 22.06
CA VAL A 79 -15.31 -1.43 20.63
C VAL A 79 -15.74 -2.69 19.89
N LEU A 80 -16.42 -2.49 18.75
CA LEU A 80 -16.73 -3.53 17.77
C LEU A 80 -15.99 -3.22 16.45
N VAL A 81 -15.21 -4.15 15.95
CA VAL A 81 -14.66 -4.11 14.59
C VAL A 81 -15.50 -5.00 13.67
N ILE A 82 -15.98 -4.45 12.57
CA ILE A 82 -16.77 -5.15 11.55
C ILE A 82 -15.92 -5.30 10.29
N GLU A 83 -15.77 -6.55 9.81
CA GLU A 83 -15.05 -6.89 8.58
C GLU A 83 -15.95 -7.73 7.66
N HIS A 84 -16.14 -7.28 6.42
CA HIS A 84 -16.94 -8.00 5.44
C HIS A 84 -16.28 -9.28 4.94
N ALA A 85 -14.95 -9.34 4.98
CA ALA A 85 -14.20 -10.50 4.59
C ALA A 85 -14.20 -11.60 5.66
N ASP A 86 -13.78 -12.79 5.29
CA ASP A 86 -13.66 -13.97 6.14
C ASP A 86 -12.56 -13.88 7.19
N ARG A 87 -11.60 -12.95 7.01
CA ARG A 87 -10.44 -12.75 7.88
C ARG A 87 -9.94 -11.32 7.87
N VAL A 88 -9.26 -10.93 8.93
CA VAL A 88 -8.64 -9.61 9.10
C VAL A 88 -7.33 -9.46 8.32
N GLY A 89 -6.85 -8.24 8.11
CA GLY A 89 -5.49 -7.94 7.69
C GLY A 89 -5.10 -8.39 6.28
N LYS A 90 -6.04 -8.63 5.35
CA LYS A 90 -5.74 -9.18 4.01
C LYS A 90 -4.65 -8.41 3.25
N LYS A 91 -4.64 -7.07 3.30
CA LYS A 91 -3.57 -6.25 2.67
C LYS A 91 -2.25 -6.35 3.43
N ILE A 92 -2.28 -6.47 4.76
CA ILE A 92 -1.07 -6.70 5.56
C ILE A 92 -0.42 -8.02 5.13
N ALA A 93 -1.21 -9.09 5.02
CA ALA A 93 -0.73 -10.44 4.71
C ALA A 93 0.10 -10.52 3.42
N ILE A 94 -0.23 -9.74 2.39
CA ILE A 94 0.47 -9.76 1.10
C ILE A 94 1.53 -8.66 0.95
N SER A 95 1.55 -7.70 1.87
CA SER A 95 2.44 -6.54 1.76
C SER A 95 3.91 -6.92 1.89
N GLY A 96 4.78 -6.15 1.23
CA GLY A 96 6.21 -6.40 1.27
C GLY A 96 6.62 -7.80 0.78
N GLY A 97 5.84 -8.41 -0.13
CA GLY A 97 6.07 -9.78 -0.58
C GLY A 97 5.82 -10.84 0.52
N GLY A 98 4.87 -10.57 1.43
CA GLY A 98 4.52 -11.44 2.56
C GLY A 98 5.38 -11.24 3.81
N ARG A 99 6.23 -10.19 3.84
CA ARG A 99 7.07 -9.83 5.00
C ARG A 99 6.65 -8.56 5.71
N CYS A 100 5.60 -7.90 5.25
CA CYS A 100 5.11 -6.61 5.73
C CYS A 100 6.18 -5.52 5.84
N ASN A 101 6.16 -4.57 4.93
CA ASN A 101 6.93 -3.33 5.09
C ASN A 101 6.14 -2.41 6.04
N PHE A 102 6.30 -2.61 7.35
CA PHE A 102 5.38 -2.08 8.35
C PHE A 102 5.56 -0.60 8.68
N THR A 103 6.74 -0.02 8.40
CA THR A 103 7.01 1.43 8.51
C THR A 103 8.30 1.81 7.77
N ASN A 104 8.68 3.09 7.87
CA ASN A 104 9.93 3.63 7.36
C ASN A 104 10.58 4.52 8.43
N THR A 105 11.89 4.45 8.58
CA THR A 105 12.63 5.26 9.57
C THR A 105 12.70 6.74 9.19
N SER A 106 12.52 7.06 7.89
CA SER A 106 12.63 8.42 7.34
C SER A 106 11.27 8.94 6.87
N ILE A 107 10.35 9.17 7.82
CA ILE A 107 9.01 9.71 7.53
C ILE A 107 9.03 11.24 7.58
N SER A 108 8.63 11.86 6.47
CA SER A 108 8.38 13.29 6.33
C SER A 108 6.99 13.52 5.69
N PRO A 109 6.31 14.63 5.99
CA PRO A 109 5.08 14.99 5.27
C PRO A 109 5.24 15.06 3.75
N ASP A 110 6.43 15.34 3.25
CA ASP A 110 6.75 15.42 1.81
C ASP A 110 6.70 14.03 1.12
N ASN A 111 6.68 12.96 1.90
CA ASN A 111 6.49 11.61 1.38
C ASN A 111 5.02 11.25 1.10
N PHE A 112 4.09 12.21 1.28
CA PHE A 112 2.66 11.97 1.12
C PHE A 112 2.05 12.90 0.08
N VAL A 113 1.25 12.33 -0.82
CA VAL A 113 0.45 13.05 -1.81
C VAL A 113 -0.94 13.30 -1.22
N SER A 114 -1.38 14.54 -1.23
CA SER A 114 -2.72 14.97 -0.78
C SER A 114 -3.02 16.33 -1.39
N ARG A 115 -4.30 16.69 -1.55
CA ARG A 115 -4.71 18.08 -1.86
C ARG A 115 -4.29 19.08 -0.78
N ASN A 116 -4.17 18.62 0.46
CA ASN A 116 -3.60 19.41 1.55
C ASN A 116 -2.34 18.71 2.09
N PRO A 117 -1.14 19.07 1.62
CA PRO A 117 0.11 18.42 2.04
C PRO A 117 0.44 18.61 3.53
N HIS A 118 -0.28 19.49 4.24
CA HIS A 118 -0.09 19.74 5.67
C HIS A 118 -0.99 18.89 6.56
N PHE A 119 -2.01 18.21 5.98
CA PHE A 119 -3.00 17.50 6.78
C PHE A 119 -2.40 16.37 7.63
N CYS A 120 -1.48 15.61 7.09
CA CYS A 120 -0.88 14.45 7.77
C CYS A 120 0.07 14.83 8.93
N LYS A 121 0.56 16.09 8.97
CA LYS A 121 1.61 16.53 9.92
C LYS A 121 1.25 16.25 11.39
N SER A 122 0.03 16.58 11.80
CA SER A 122 -0.40 16.42 13.18
C SER A 122 -0.45 14.96 13.61
N ALA A 123 -0.99 14.08 12.78
CA ALA A 123 -1.09 12.65 13.07
C ALA A 123 0.31 11.99 13.10
N LEU A 124 1.14 12.26 12.09
CA LEU A 124 2.50 11.71 12.00
C LEU A 124 3.41 12.16 13.14
N ALA A 125 3.22 13.38 13.67
CA ALA A 125 3.99 13.87 14.81
C ALA A 125 3.57 13.23 16.15
N ARG A 126 2.32 12.77 16.28
CA ARG A 126 1.80 12.15 17.52
C ARG A 126 2.00 10.64 17.57
N TYR A 127 2.15 9.99 16.43
CA TYR A 127 2.48 8.57 16.34
C TYR A 127 3.55 8.37 15.27
N THR A 128 4.76 8.21 15.74
CA THR A 128 5.98 8.18 14.91
C THR A 128 6.34 6.75 14.50
N PRO A 129 7.27 6.56 13.57
CA PRO A 129 7.86 5.24 13.31
C PRO A 129 8.42 4.56 14.56
N ALA A 130 9.06 5.33 15.45
CA ALA A 130 9.63 4.79 16.68
C ALA A 130 8.58 4.18 17.60
N ASP A 131 7.38 4.76 17.66
CA ASP A 131 6.28 4.22 18.47
C ASP A 131 5.82 2.86 17.96
N PHE A 132 5.68 2.71 16.62
CA PHE A 132 5.29 1.41 16.05
C PHE A 132 6.42 0.38 16.14
N ILE A 133 7.68 0.80 15.97
CA ILE A 133 8.85 -0.08 16.17
C ILE A 133 8.86 -0.61 17.61
N ALA A 134 8.65 0.26 18.60
CA ALA A 134 8.58 -0.15 20.00
C ALA A 134 7.47 -1.20 20.26
N LEU A 135 6.32 -1.07 19.57
CA LEU A 135 5.26 -2.08 19.64
C LEU A 135 5.70 -3.42 19.01
N VAL A 136 6.37 -3.39 17.86
CA VAL A 136 6.91 -4.58 17.19
C VAL A 136 7.95 -5.28 18.09
N GLU A 137 8.84 -4.50 18.73
CA GLU A 137 9.85 -4.99 19.67
C GLU A 137 9.23 -5.55 20.95
N LYS A 138 8.20 -4.91 21.51
CA LYS A 138 7.43 -5.41 22.66
C LYS A 138 6.92 -6.84 22.43
N HIS A 139 6.57 -7.16 21.19
CA HIS A 139 6.10 -8.49 20.79
C HIS A 139 7.21 -9.44 20.33
N GLY A 140 8.48 -9.04 20.41
CA GLY A 140 9.62 -9.87 20.04
C GLY A 140 9.67 -10.21 18.55
N ILE A 141 9.11 -9.37 17.68
CA ILE A 141 9.11 -9.59 16.24
C ILE A 141 10.45 -9.08 15.68
N ALA A 142 11.25 -9.99 15.13
CA ALA A 142 12.50 -9.63 14.46
C ALA A 142 12.23 -8.95 13.12
N TYR A 143 13.02 -7.91 12.80
CA TYR A 143 12.91 -7.14 11.59
C TYR A 143 14.27 -6.63 11.12
N HIS A 144 14.35 -6.20 9.86
CA HIS A 144 15.54 -5.58 9.29
C HIS A 144 15.18 -4.36 8.44
N GLU A 145 16.14 -3.46 8.30
CA GLU A 145 16.10 -2.41 7.28
C GLU A 145 16.62 -2.97 5.95
N LYS A 146 15.83 -2.83 4.88
CA LYS A 146 16.22 -3.29 3.56
C LYS A 146 17.01 -2.23 2.79
N LYS A 147 16.42 -1.07 2.56
CA LYS A 147 17.02 0.12 1.94
C LYS A 147 16.12 1.33 2.16
N LEU A 148 16.65 2.51 2.09
CA LEU A 148 15.90 3.77 2.17
C LEU A 148 14.97 3.85 3.40
N GLY A 149 15.41 3.30 4.52
CA GLY A 149 14.63 3.33 5.78
C GLY A 149 13.47 2.32 5.85
N GLN A 150 13.27 1.46 4.86
CA GLN A 150 12.15 0.50 4.79
C GLN A 150 12.35 -0.64 5.78
N LEU A 151 11.43 -0.85 6.72
CA LEU A 151 11.50 -1.91 7.72
C LEU A 151 10.57 -3.08 7.39
N PHE A 152 11.13 -4.29 7.35
CA PHE A 152 10.44 -5.54 7.04
C PHE A 152 10.59 -6.54 8.17
N CYS A 153 9.53 -7.32 8.44
CA CYS A 153 9.65 -8.48 9.32
C CYS A 153 10.62 -9.52 8.71
N ASP A 154 11.45 -10.13 9.54
CA ASP A 154 12.34 -11.22 9.09
C ASP A 154 11.57 -12.49 8.74
N GLY A 155 10.51 -12.78 9.49
CA GLY A 155 9.62 -13.91 9.27
C GLY A 155 8.54 -13.61 8.23
N SER A 156 7.31 -13.40 8.68
CA SER A 156 6.17 -13.16 7.79
C SER A 156 5.31 -12.01 8.28
N SER A 157 4.53 -11.44 7.36
CA SER A 157 3.49 -10.43 7.63
C SER A 157 2.44 -10.91 8.64
N GLN A 158 2.28 -12.22 8.81
CA GLN A 158 1.37 -12.80 9.79
C GLN A 158 1.74 -12.39 11.22
N GLN A 159 3.02 -12.19 11.51
CA GLN A 159 3.49 -11.74 12.83
C GLN A 159 2.89 -10.37 13.22
N ILE A 160 2.78 -9.44 12.28
CA ILE A 160 2.12 -8.14 12.50
C ILE A 160 0.61 -8.33 12.72
N ILE A 161 -0.04 -9.22 11.97
CA ILE A 161 -1.46 -9.50 12.14
C ILE A 161 -1.71 -10.12 13.51
N ASP A 162 -0.92 -11.10 13.91
CA ASP A 162 -1.05 -11.79 15.21
C ASP A 162 -0.78 -10.82 16.38
N MET A 163 0.18 -9.91 16.23
CA MET A 163 0.44 -8.83 17.17
C MET A 163 -0.79 -7.95 17.36
N LEU A 164 -1.37 -7.45 16.26
CA LEU A 164 -2.56 -6.59 16.29
C LEU A 164 -3.76 -7.32 16.89
N LEU A 165 -3.96 -8.60 16.59
CA LEU A 165 -5.03 -9.41 17.17
C LEU A 165 -4.86 -9.62 18.68
N ARG A 166 -3.61 -9.81 19.15
CA ARG A 166 -3.29 -9.92 20.58
C ARG A 166 -3.58 -8.61 21.30
N GLU A 167 -3.13 -7.48 20.77
CA GLU A 167 -3.42 -6.16 21.34
C GLU A 167 -4.94 -5.86 21.33
N CYS A 168 -5.69 -6.27 20.29
CA CYS A 168 -7.14 -6.17 20.26
C CYS A 168 -7.79 -7.01 21.39
N HIS A 169 -7.32 -8.24 21.58
CA HIS A 169 -7.80 -9.13 22.65
C HIS A 169 -7.55 -8.52 24.03
N ASP A 170 -6.34 -8.01 24.26
CA ASP A 170 -5.93 -7.41 25.54
C ASP A 170 -6.70 -6.11 25.83
N ALA A 171 -7.12 -5.40 24.77
CA ALA A 171 -7.97 -4.21 24.84
C ALA A 171 -9.49 -4.53 24.84
N ALA A 172 -9.89 -5.80 24.98
CA ALA A 172 -11.28 -6.27 24.98
C ALA A 172 -12.10 -5.86 23.74
N VAL A 173 -11.46 -5.77 22.58
CA VAL A 173 -12.10 -5.44 21.30
C VAL A 173 -12.82 -6.68 20.76
N GLU A 174 -14.09 -6.54 20.39
CA GLU A 174 -14.82 -7.58 19.66
C GLU A 174 -14.60 -7.41 18.15
N ILE A 175 -14.29 -8.51 17.45
CA ILE A 175 -14.07 -8.52 16.00
C ILE A 175 -15.06 -9.48 15.35
N ARG A 176 -15.82 -9.00 14.34
CA ARG A 176 -16.76 -9.81 13.56
C ARG A 176 -16.36 -9.81 12.09
N CYS A 177 -15.86 -10.96 11.63
CA CYS A 177 -15.60 -11.24 10.22
C CYS A 177 -16.87 -11.79 9.53
N GLY A 178 -16.92 -11.71 8.19
CA GLY A 178 -18.10 -12.07 7.41
C GLY A 178 -19.32 -11.19 7.71
N CYS A 179 -19.10 -10.05 8.35
CA CYS A 179 -20.14 -9.09 8.71
C CYS A 179 -20.16 -7.92 7.72
N GLU A 180 -21.16 -7.91 6.86
CA GLU A 180 -21.33 -6.89 5.82
C GLU A 180 -22.27 -5.77 6.31
N VAL A 181 -21.76 -4.55 6.38
CA VAL A 181 -22.56 -3.35 6.63
C VAL A 181 -23.30 -2.95 5.35
N ARG A 182 -24.62 -2.88 5.41
CA ARG A 182 -25.49 -2.50 4.30
C ARG A 182 -25.84 -1.02 4.32
N GLN A 183 -26.12 -0.49 5.53
CA GLN A 183 -26.56 0.88 5.75
C GLN A 183 -26.01 1.42 7.06
N VAL A 184 -25.70 2.71 7.06
CA VAL A 184 -25.31 3.47 8.26
C VAL A 184 -26.22 4.68 8.33
N ASP A 185 -27.05 4.73 9.36
CA ASP A 185 -27.97 5.84 9.62
C ASP A 185 -27.54 6.62 10.85
N ARG A 186 -27.94 7.88 10.91
CA ARG A 186 -27.79 8.73 12.08
C ARG A 186 -29.15 9.04 12.67
N SER A 187 -29.29 8.86 13.98
CA SER A 187 -30.55 9.16 14.67
C SER A 187 -30.71 10.68 14.89
N GLU A 188 -31.92 11.20 14.69
CA GLU A 188 -32.34 12.56 15.02
C GLU A 188 -33.48 12.50 16.06
N PRO A 189 -33.49 13.26 17.13
CA PRO A 189 -32.40 14.13 17.63
C PRO A 189 -31.24 13.31 18.17
N VAL A 190 -30.05 13.93 18.25
CA VAL A 190 -28.80 13.31 18.71
C VAL A 190 -28.99 12.71 20.10
N ALA A 191 -29.33 11.43 20.16
CA ALA A 191 -29.34 10.65 21.40
C ALA A 191 -27.89 10.22 21.74
N GLU A 192 -27.66 9.67 22.93
CA GLU A 192 -26.34 9.17 23.35
C GLU A 192 -25.71 8.18 22.37
N ARG A 193 -26.54 7.55 21.50
CA ARG A 193 -26.10 6.61 20.46
C ARG A 193 -26.65 7.05 19.12
N SER A 194 -25.83 7.77 18.38
CA SER A 194 -26.24 8.53 17.22
C SER A 194 -26.16 7.77 15.89
N PHE A 195 -25.54 6.58 15.84
CA PHE A 195 -25.42 5.78 14.63
C PHE A 195 -26.08 4.40 14.79
N MET A 196 -26.79 4.00 13.75
CA MET A 196 -27.39 2.67 13.60
C MET A 196 -26.80 2.02 12.33
N LEU A 197 -26.22 0.84 12.49
CA LEU A 197 -25.64 0.07 11.40
C LEU A 197 -26.50 -1.17 11.14
N GLN A 198 -27.04 -1.28 9.93
CA GLN A 198 -27.73 -2.48 9.47
C GLN A 198 -26.75 -3.39 8.78
N THR A 199 -26.65 -4.64 9.24
CA THR A 199 -25.70 -5.63 8.70
C THR A 199 -26.41 -6.94 8.36
N ASN A 200 -25.69 -7.87 7.74
CA ASN A 200 -26.17 -9.26 7.55
C ASN A 200 -26.21 -10.07 8.85
N GLN A 201 -25.62 -9.57 9.95
CA GLN A 201 -25.57 -10.23 11.27
C GLN A 201 -26.42 -9.52 12.34
N GLY A 202 -27.29 -8.59 11.94
CA GLY A 202 -28.17 -7.82 12.82
C GLY A 202 -27.92 -6.32 12.77
N THR A 203 -28.58 -5.59 13.66
CA THR A 203 -28.46 -4.14 13.79
C THR A 203 -27.60 -3.81 15.01
N PHE A 204 -26.66 -2.88 14.84
CA PHE A 204 -25.78 -2.39 15.88
C PHE A 204 -25.95 -0.89 16.07
N HIS A 205 -25.74 -0.42 17.29
CA HIS A 205 -25.80 1.00 17.65
C HIS A 205 -24.49 1.45 18.29
N SER A 206 -24.05 2.66 17.97
CA SER A 206 -22.85 3.24 18.57
C SER A 206 -22.90 4.76 18.67
N SER A 207 -22.12 5.32 19.57
CA SER A 207 -21.89 6.76 19.66
C SER A 207 -20.97 7.26 18.57
N SER A 208 -20.00 6.44 18.15
CA SER A 208 -19.01 6.78 17.11
C SER A 208 -18.89 5.68 16.06
N VAL A 209 -18.67 6.09 14.81
CA VAL A 209 -18.37 5.19 13.68
C VAL A 209 -17.06 5.62 13.02
N VAL A 210 -16.17 4.64 12.88
CA VAL A 210 -14.86 4.85 12.22
C VAL A 210 -14.84 4.09 10.90
N ILE A 211 -14.67 4.80 9.80
CA ILE A 211 -14.54 4.24 8.46
C ILE A 211 -13.06 3.97 8.18
N ALA A 212 -12.67 2.70 8.20
CA ALA A 212 -11.31 2.20 8.01
C ALA A 212 -11.23 1.19 6.85
N THR A 213 -12.08 1.37 5.83
CA THR A 213 -12.32 0.41 4.75
C THR A 213 -11.18 0.33 3.72
N GLY A 214 -10.18 1.22 3.83
CA GLY A 214 -9.15 1.36 2.81
C GLY A 214 -9.67 1.99 1.51
N GLY A 215 -8.86 1.91 0.46
CA GLY A 215 -9.19 2.41 -0.87
C GLY A 215 -9.64 1.31 -1.84
N LEU A 216 -9.55 1.59 -3.13
CA LEU A 216 -9.96 0.70 -4.24
C LEU A 216 -8.85 -0.25 -4.71
N SER A 217 -7.62 -0.07 -4.20
CA SER A 217 -6.45 -0.81 -4.64
C SER A 217 -6.52 -2.28 -4.26
N ILE A 218 -5.93 -3.14 -5.11
CA ILE A 218 -5.93 -4.60 -4.99
C ILE A 218 -7.37 -5.14 -4.91
N ALA A 219 -8.23 -4.72 -5.83
CA ALA A 219 -9.63 -5.13 -5.90
C ALA A 219 -9.88 -6.66 -5.70
N PRO A 220 -9.00 -7.58 -6.14
CA PRO A 220 -9.19 -9.02 -5.89
C PRO A 220 -9.19 -9.43 -4.41
N LEU A 221 -8.69 -8.59 -3.49
CA LEU A 221 -8.74 -8.85 -2.05
C LEU A 221 -10.03 -8.40 -1.38
N GLY A 222 -10.98 -7.84 -2.15
CA GLY A 222 -12.28 -7.41 -1.64
C GLY A 222 -12.36 -5.89 -1.37
N ALA A 223 -11.48 -5.07 -1.97
CA ALA A 223 -11.60 -3.62 -1.90
C ALA A 223 -12.93 -3.17 -2.53
N THR A 224 -13.64 -2.25 -1.86
CA THR A 224 -14.93 -1.70 -2.28
C THR A 224 -14.93 -0.18 -2.15
N ASP A 225 -15.91 0.46 -2.76
CA ASP A 225 -16.15 1.90 -2.63
C ASP A 225 -16.99 2.27 -1.40
N PHE A 226 -17.24 1.32 -0.49
CA PHE A 226 -18.15 1.50 0.63
C PHE A 226 -17.85 2.76 1.46
N GLY A 227 -16.59 2.98 1.84
CA GLY A 227 -16.21 4.17 2.62
C GLY A 227 -16.49 5.47 1.87
N TYR A 228 -16.29 5.49 0.55
CA TYR A 228 -16.61 6.65 -0.27
C TYR A 228 -18.11 6.86 -0.43
N ARG A 229 -18.92 5.78 -0.48
CA ARG A 229 -20.40 5.88 -0.48
C ARG A 229 -20.89 6.48 0.83
N ILE A 230 -20.38 6.02 1.96
CA ILE A 230 -20.72 6.59 3.27
C ILE A 230 -20.32 8.07 3.34
N ALA A 231 -19.12 8.45 2.91
CA ALA A 231 -18.71 9.85 2.88
C ALA A 231 -19.69 10.72 2.05
N ARG A 232 -20.08 10.28 0.84
CA ARG A 232 -21.07 10.99 0.02
C ARG A 232 -22.46 11.05 0.67
N GLN A 233 -22.91 9.96 1.29
CA GLN A 233 -24.19 9.91 2.02
C GLN A 233 -24.26 11.00 3.10
N PHE A 234 -23.16 11.25 3.81
CA PHE A 234 -23.06 12.29 4.81
C PHE A 234 -22.62 13.67 4.27
N GLY A 235 -22.63 13.85 2.96
CA GLY A 235 -22.35 15.13 2.29
C GLY A 235 -20.88 15.54 2.31
N LEU A 236 -19.95 14.61 2.49
CA LEU A 236 -18.51 14.87 2.45
C LEU A 236 -17.97 14.78 1.02
N ARG A 237 -17.09 15.70 0.67
CA ARG A 237 -16.44 15.73 -0.63
C ARG A 237 -15.39 14.61 -0.75
N ILE A 238 -15.30 14.04 -1.95
CA ILE A 238 -14.28 13.05 -2.35
C ILE A 238 -13.38 13.68 -3.39
N GLU A 239 -12.09 13.68 -3.18
CA GLU A 239 -11.10 13.97 -4.22
C GLU A 239 -11.06 12.80 -5.22
N GLU A 240 -10.83 13.10 -6.49
CA GLU A 240 -10.81 12.08 -7.55
C GLU A 240 -9.87 10.92 -7.21
N THR A 241 -10.43 9.71 -7.20
CA THR A 241 -9.66 8.52 -6.89
C THR A 241 -9.01 7.93 -8.13
N ARG A 242 -7.72 7.63 -8.07
CA ARG A 242 -6.95 6.97 -9.12
C ARG A 242 -5.99 5.93 -8.57
N ALA A 243 -5.59 5.00 -9.43
CA ALA A 243 -4.61 3.98 -9.08
C ALA A 243 -3.25 4.63 -8.81
N GLY A 244 -2.63 4.30 -7.68
CA GLY A 244 -1.29 4.74 -7.29
C GLY A 244 -0.36 3.56 -6.97
N LEU A 245 0.94 3.81 -6.96
CA LEU A 245 1.97 2.76 -6.88
C LEU A 245 1.62 1.62 -7.85
N VAL A 246 1.46 1.98 -9.13
CA VAL A 246 0.91 1.12 -10.17
C VAL A 246 1.81 1.10 -11.41
N PRO A 247 2.00 -0.04 -12.08
CA PRO A 247 2.71 -0.09 -13.34
C PRO A 247 2.05 0.78 -14.41
N LEU A 248 2.87 1.45 -15.22
CA LEU A 248 2.46 2.26 -16.36
C LEU A 248 2.44 1.42 -17.63
N THR A 249 1.36 1.51 -18.40
CA THR A 249 1.26 0.85 -19.70
C THR A 249 1.82 1.77 -20.80
N LEU A 250 2.44 1.20 -21.83
CA LEU A 250 2.96 1.94 -22.95
C LEU A 250 2.08 1.77 -24.21
N PRO A 251 2.14 2.70 -25.18
CA PRO A 251 1.48 2.52 -26.47
C PRO A 251 1.93 1.24 -27.16
N ALA A 252 1.04 0.58 -27.90
CA ALA A 252 1.27 -0.74 -28.48
C ALA A 252 2.52 -0.82 -29.36
N GLN A 253 2.87 0.27 -30.06
CA GLN A 253 4.08 0.32 -30.88
C GLN A 253 5.34 0.23 -30.01
N ILE A 254 5.42 0.98 -28.92
CA ILE A 254 6.56 0.95 -27.98
C ILE A 254 6.61 -0.39 -27.24
N GLN A 255 5.45 -0.94 -26.82
CA GLN A 255 5.40 -2.27 -26.22
C GLN A 255 6.02 -3.34 -27.12
N LYS A 256 5.69 -3.32 -28.43
CA LYS A 256 6.24 -4.26 -29.40
C LYS A 256 7.74 -4.14 -29.52
N GLN A 257 8.27 -2.92 -29.51
CA GLN A 257 9.71 -2.65 -29.56
C GLN A 257 10.46 -3.12 -28.31
N LEU A 258 9.85 -2.98 -27.14
CA LEU A 258 10.44 -3.35 -25.84
C LEU A 258 10.09 -4.80 -25.41
N ALA A 259 9.29 -5.53 -26.16
CA ALA A 259 8.81 -6.86 -25.77
C ALA A 259 9.94 -7.85 -25.44
N ALA A 260 11.02 -7.81 -26.20
CA ALA A 260 12.22 -8.65 -25.98
C ALA A 260 13.00 -8.29 -24.70
N LEU A 261 12.73 -7.14 -24.08
CA LEU A 261 13.38 -6.65 -22.86
C LEU A 261 12.56 -6.96 -21.58
N SER A 262 11.43 -7.65 -21.70
CA SER A 262 10.64 -8.01 -20.51
C SER A 262 11.51 -8.73 -19.47
N GLY A 263 11.42 -8.27 -18.21
CA GLY A 263 12.24 -8.71 -17.08
C GLY A 263 13.57 -7.97 -16.91
N VAL A 264 13.96 -7.07 -17.83
CA VAL A 264 15.16 -6.24 -17.65
C VAL A 264 14.88 -5.14 -16.63
N SER A 265 15.77 -5.03 -15.64
CA SER A 265 15.77 -4.00 -14.60
C SER A 265 16.97 -3.08 -14.75
N ILE A 266 16.77 -1.77 -14.56
CA ILE A 266 17.77 -0.73 -14.73
C ILE A 266 17.63 0.25 -13.57
N ASP A 267 18.73 0.60 -12.91
CA ASP A 267 18.77 1.71 -11.96
C ASP A 267 18.69 3.04 -12.75
N ALA A 268 17.70 3.84 -12.43
CA ALA A 268 17.39 5.05 -13.19
C ALA A 268 16.82 6.15 -12.28
N LEU A 269 16.89 7.39 -12.75
CA LEU A 269 16.20 8.52 -12.15
C LEU A 269 14.95 8.83 -12.97
N VAL A 270 13.77 8.79 -12.36
CA VAL A 270 12.49 9.00 -13.04
C VAL A 270 11.76 10.19 -12.45
N THR A 271 11.19 11.02 -13.34
CA THR A 271 10.37 12.18 -12.98
C THR A 271 9.13 12.28 -13.89
N CYS A 272 8.11 12.99 -13.44
CA CYS A 272 7.03 13.52 -14.28
C CYS A 272 6.70 14.95 -13.82
N PRO A 273 5.82 15.69 -14.52
CA PRO A 273 5.39 17.00 -14.03
C PRO A 273 4.93 16.94 -12.58
N GLU A 274 5.33 17.94 -11.78
CA GLU A 274 4.99 18.07 -10.35
C GLU A 274 5.49 16.93 -9.43
N SER A 275 6.26 15.95 -9.92
CA SER A 275 6.83 14.91 -9.08
C SER A 275 8.23 15.29 -8.55
N PRO A 276 8.61 14.80 -7.36
CA PRO A 276 10.03 14.69 -7.02
C PRO A 276 10.74 13.71 -7.96
N SER A 277 12.07 13.72 -7.92
CA SER A 277 12.90 12.73 -8.62
C SER A 277 12.97 11.44 -7.83
N PHE A 278 12.72 10.30 -8.49
CA PHE A 278 12.81 8.98 -7.88
C PHE A 278 13.98 8.18 -8.46
N ARG A 279 15.03 7.98 -7.64
CA ARG A 279 16.18 7.16 -7.98
C ARG A 279 16.02 5.75 -7.46
N GLU A 280 15.56 4.86 -8.32
CA GLU A 280 15.41 3.44 -8.05
C GLU A 280 15.32 2.64 -9.36
N ASN A 281 15.27 1.32 -9.28
CA ASN A 281 15.13 0.49 -10.45
C ASN A 281 13.79 0.71 -11.18
N ILE A 282 13.86 0.82 -12.50
CA ILE A 282 12.75 0.58 -13.41
C ILE A 282 12.78 -0.89 -13.85
N LEU A 283 11.62 -1.44 -14.19
CA LEU A 283 11.46 -2.80 -14.71
C LEU A 283 10.64 -2.74 -15.99
N ILE A 284 11.19 -3.26 -17.08
CA ILE A 284 10.46 -3.42 -18.33
C ILE A 284 9.59 -4.67 -18.24
N THR A 285 8.31 -4.54 -18.54
CA THR A 285 7.33 -5.64 -18.54
C THR A 285 6.74 -5.83 -19.94
N HIS A 286 6.01 -6.91 -20.13
CA HIS A 286 5.29 -7.15 -21.38
C HIS A 286 4.16 -6.14 -21.68
N ARG A 287 3.76 -5.31 -20.72
CA ARG A 287 2.71 -4.29 -20.87
C ARG A 287 3.24 -2.85 -20.83
N GLY A 288 4.45 -2.65 -20.35
CA GLY A 288 5.02 -1.32 -20.19
C GLY A 288 6.12 -1.30 -19.14
N LEU A 289 6.04 -0.38 -18.20
CA LEU A 289 7.05 -0.13 -17.18
C LEU A 289 6.50 -0.39 -15.78
N SER A 290 7.35 -0.94 -14.93
CA SER A 290 7.12 -1.18 -13.51
C SER A 290 8.44 -0.93 -12.75
N GLY A 291 8.54 -1.45 -11.55
CA GLY A 291 9.71 -1.24 -10.67
C GLY A 291 9.51 -0.03 -9.76
N PRO A 292 10.29 0.06 -8.68
CA PRO A 292 10.07 1.05 -7.64
C PRO A 292 9.98 2.49 -8.14
N ALA A 293 10.88 2.94 -9.02
CA ALA A 293 10.86 4.31 -9.56
C ALA A 293 9.57 4.61 -10.33
N ILE A 294 9.09 3.64 -11.12
CA ILE A 294 7.84 3.79 -11.89
C ILE A 294 6.61 3.78 -10.97
N LEU A 295 6.60 2.89 -9.97
CA LEU A 295 5.51 2.86 -8.99
C LEU A 295 5.42 4.19 -8.22
N GLN A 296 6.57 4.75 -7.82
CA GLN A 296 6.64 6.04 -7.14
C GLN A 296 6.09 7.18 -8.01
N VAL A 297 6.59 7.32 -9.24
CA VAL A 297 6.17 8.40 -10.13
C VAL A 297 4.70 8.29 -10.52
N SER A 298 4.11 7.09 -10.52
CA SER A 298 2.70 6.88 -10.85
C SER A 298 1.72 7.56 -9.88
N ASN A 299 2.15 7.86 -8.64
CA ASN A 299 1.36 8.65 -7.69
C ASN A 299 1.15 10.10 -8.16
N TYR A 300 2.02 10.60 -9.00
CA TYR A 300 2.02 11.98 -9.50
C TYR A 300 1.54 12.06 -10.95
N TRP A 301 1.92 11.09 -11.78
CA TRP A 301 1.61 11.05 -13.20
C TRP A 301 0.10 11.14 -13.50
N ARG A 302 -0.24 11.90 -14.54
CA ARG A 302 -1.62 12.05 -15.05
C ARG A 302 -1.70 11.60 -16.51
N PRO A 303 -2.88 11.13 -16.97
CA PRO A 303 -3.09 10.74 -18.36
C PRO A 303 -2.71 11.85 -19.33
N GLY A 304 -1.88 11.48 -20.33
CA GLY A 304 -1.37 12.40 -21.36
C GLY A 304 -0.03 13.05 -21.02
N GLU A 305 0.44 12.96 -19.80
CA GLU A 305 1.78 13.48 -19.42
C GLU A 305 2.88 12.51 -19.81
N SER A 306 4.08 13.05 -20.10
CA SER A 306 5.29 12.28 -20.29
C SER A 306 6.01 12.07 -18.97
N ILE A 307 6.70 10.93 -18.85
CA ILE A 307 7.73 10.70 -17.83
C ILE A 307 9.10 10.91 -18.46
N SER A 308 10.05 11.42 -17.69
CA SER A 308 11.45 11.58 -18.06
C SER A 308 12.30 10.57 -17.30
N ILE A 309 13.14 9.84 -18.02
CA ILE A 309 13.99 8.78 -17.43
C ILE A 309 15.44 9.12 -17.74
N ASN A 310 16.26 9.29 -16.70
CA ASN A 310 17.73 9.30 -16.83
C ASN A 310 18.22 7.86 -16.56
N LEU A 311 18.77 7.23 -17.57
CA LEU A 311 19.24 5.84 -17.56
C LEU A 311 20.64 5.67 -16.95
N LEU A 312 21.41 6.77 -16.84
CA LEU A 312 22.77 6.79 -16.27
C LEU A 312 22.92 8.01 -15.35
N PRO A 313 22.27 8.02 -14.18
CA PRO A 313 22.21 9.19 -13.32
C PRO A 313 23.55 9.57 -12.66
N ASP A 314 24.52 8.66 -12.59
CA ASP A 314 25.85 8.91 -12.00
C ASP A 314 26.93 9.26 -13.02
N GLU A 315 26.67 9.12 -14.31
CA GLU A 315 27.66 9.27 -15.36
C GLU A 315 27.24 10.38 -16.32
N ASP A 316 28.19 11.17 -16.80
CA ASP A 316 28.00 12.02 -17.97
C ASP A 316 28.39 11.22 -19.23
N VAL A 317 27.38 10.89 -20.04
CA VAL A 317 27.61 10.09 -21.26
C VAL A 317 28.56 10.77 -22.24
N MET A 318 28.58 12.12 -22.30
CA MET A 318 29.54 12.84 -23.19
C MET A 318 30.97 12.71 -22.70
N GLU A 319 31.21 12.75 -21.39
CA GLU A 319 32.50 12.49 -20.78
C GLU A 319 32.94 11.04 -20.99
N VAL A 320 32.04 10.07 -20.76
CA VAL A 320 32.28 8.64 -21.00
C VAL A 320 32.67 8.37 -22.45
N ILE A 321 31.97 8.94 -23.42
CA ILE A 321 32.27 8.81 -24.86
C ILE A 321 33.61 9.46 -25.19
N SER A 322 33.86 10.65 -24.65
CA SER A 322 35.12 11.41 -24.92
C SER A 322 36.34 10.64 -24.41
N ALA A 323 36.26 10.11 -23.18
CA ALA A 323 37.33 9.27 -22.61
C ALA A 323 37.56 8.00 -23.44
N ALA A 324 36.50 7.33 -23.90
CA ALA A 324 36.59 6.14 -24.74
C ALA A 324 37.26 6.45 -26.10
N ARG A 325 37.00 7.61 -26.69
CA ARG A 325 37.64 8.07 -27.94
C ARG A 325 39.13 8.37 -27.78
N ILE A 326 39.56 8.95 -26.66
CA ILE A 326 40.94 9.21 -26.33
C ILE A 326 41.71 7.88 -26.22
N ILE A 327 41.22 6.93 -25.43
CA ILE A 327 41.81 5.60 -25.28
C ILE A 327 41.95 4.91 -26.64
N GLU A 328 40.95 5.02 -27.51
CA GLU A 328 40.99 4.46 -28.88
C GLU A 328 42.03 5.18 -29.77
N SER A 329 42.31 6.47 -29.52
CA SER A 329 43.33 7.22 -30.28
C SER A 329 44.76 6.84 -29.87
N ASP A 330 44.98 6.60 -28.57
CA ASP A 330 46.30 6.24 -28.03
C ASP A 330 46.73 4.80 -28.37
N LEU A 331 45.75 3.94 -28.68
CA LEU A 331 45.97 2.56 -29.15
C LEU A 331 46.15 2.45 -30.68
N ALA A 332 46.11 3.57 -31.43
CA ALA A 332 46.32 3.56 -32.86
C ALA A 332 47.80 3.27 -33.18
N PRO A 333 48.12 2.41 -34.19
CA PRO A 333 49.49 1.96 -34.47
C PRO A 333 50.36 3.06 -35.02
N GLY A 334 51.15 3.70 -34.15
CA GLY A 334 52.08 4.77 -34.49
C GLY A 334 53.31 4.86 -33.60
N SER A 335 53.36 4.16 -32.47
CA SER A 335 54.51 4.07 -31.55
C SER A 335 54.92 2.61 -31.38
N ALA A 336 55.73 2.09 -32.32
CA ALA A 336 56.37 0.79 -32.19
C ALA A 336 57.57 0.86 -31.23
N PRO A 337 57.95 -0.25 -30.45
CA PRO A 337 58.64 -1.31 -31.14
C PRO A 337 58.30 -2.75 -30.73
N SER A 338 58.48 -3.64 -31.69
CA SER A 338 58.88 -5.05 -31.60
C SER A 338 57.85 -6.14 -31.17
N ALA A 339 57.47 -6.88 -32.23
CA ALA A 339 57.37 -8.35 -32.30
C ALA A 339 56.47 -9.11 -31.29
N THR A 340 55.25 -9.34 -31.67
CA THR A 340 54.68 -10.70 -31.89
C THR A 340 53.34 -10.55 -32.57
N LYS A 341 53.23 -11.08 -33.79
CA LYS A 341 51.96 -11.13 -34.56
C LYS A 341 50.97 -12.06 -33.88
N THR A 342 50.09 -11.50 -33.12
CA THR A 342 48.78 -12.08 -32.89
C THR A 342 47.76 -11.16 -33.54
N SER A 343 46.87 -11.75 -34.33
CA SER A 343 45.88 -11.14 -35.22
C SER A 343 45.29 -9.83 -34.68
N GLY A 344 45.71 -8.70 -35.27
CA GLY A 344 45.25 -7.37 -34.89
C GLY A 344 43.81 -7.14 -35.31
N HIS A 345 42.86 -7.36 -34.44
CA HIS A 345 41.63 -6.62 -34.43
C HIS A 345 41.91 -5.31 -33.68
N SER A 346 42.18 -4.22 -34.44
CA SER A 346 42.04 -2.87 -33.94
C SER A 346 40.62 -2.78 -33.34
N SER A 347 40.50 -2.88 -32.03
CA SER A 347 39.21 -2.92 -31.33
C SER A 347 38.56 -1.53 -31.37
N ARG A 348 37.83 -1.28 -32.45
CA ARG A 348 36.97 -0.11 -32.57
C ARG A 348 35.87 -0.23 -31.50
N ILE A 349 35.84 0.69 -30.57
CA ILE A 349 34.80 0.71 -29.53
C ILE A 349 33.51 1.13 -30.20
N GLU A 350 32.57 0.21 -30.28
CA GLU A 350 31.19 0.49 -30.72
C GLU A 350 30.35 1.03 -29.58
N LEU A 351 29.35 1.85 -29.88
CA LEU A 351 28.44 2.46 -28.91
C LEU A 351 27.77 1.42 -27.99
N VAL A 352 27.29 0.32 -28.56
CA VAL A 352 26.65 -0.77 -27.79
C VAL A 352 27.61 -1.38 -26.77
N ASN A 353 28.87 -1.53 -27.12
CA ASN A 353 29.87 -2.10 -26.21
C ASN A 353 30.22 -1.11 -25.09
N LEU A 354 30.26 0.20 -25.38
CA LEU A 354 30.44 1.23 -24.38
C LEU A 354 29.26 1.25 -23.40
N LEU A 355 28.03 1.35 -23.90
CA LEU A 355 26.82 1.38 -23.07
C LEU A 355 26.64 0.11 -22.25
N SER A 356 27.07 -1.06 -22.76
CA SER A 356 26.98 -2.35 -22.03
C SER A 356 27.89 -2.43 -20.79
N ARG A 357 28.78 -1.46 -20.57
CA ARG A 357 29.56 -1.36 -19.33
C ARG A 357 28.74 -0.80 -18.17
N TYR A 358 27.67 -0.05 -18.47
CA TYR A 358 26.83 0.66 -17.51
C TYR A 358 25.38 0.13 -17.48
N LEU A 359 24.89 -0.37 -18.61
CA LEU A 359 23.53 -0.86 -18.80
C LEU A 359 23.51 -2.36 -19.10
N PRO A 360 22.45 -3.09 -18.77
CA PRO A 360 22.29 -4.48 -19.18
C PRO A 360 22.45 -4.61 -20.71
N ARG A 361 23.31 -5.53 -21.17
CA ARG A 361 23.67 -5.65 -22.60
C ARG A 361 22.45 -5.77 -23.53
N ARG A 362 21.42 -6.53 -23.12
CA ARG A 362 20.17 -6.64 -23.90
C ARG A 362 19.49 -5.30 -24.07
N PHE A 363 19.52 -4.46 -23.04
CA PHE A 363 18.94 -3.13 -23.09
C PHE A 363 19.78 -2.20 -23.96
N ALA A 364 21.11 -2.17 -23.78
CA ALA A 364 22.01 -1.35 -24.58
C ALA A 364 21.88 -1.65 -26.08
N GLN A 365 21.75 -2.93 -26.46
CA GLN A 365 21.50 -3.32 -27.84
C GLN A 365 20.16 -2.77 -28.36
N ALA A 366 19.05 -3.03 -27.67
CA ALA A 366 17.73 -2.57 -28.09
C ALA A 366 17.64 -1.04 -28.12
N TRP A 367 18.30 -0.36 -27.17
CA TRP A 367 18.38 1.11 -27.15
C TRP A 367 19.10 1.64 -28.40
N CYS A 368 20.25 1.05 -28.77
CA CYS A 368 20.96 1.40 -29.99
C CYS A 368 20.11 1.17 -31.24
N ASP A 369 19.38 0.07 -31.31
CA ASP A 369 18.50 -0.25 -32.44
C ASP A 369 17.34 0.76 -32.60
N LEU A 370 16.90 1.39 -31.49
CA LEU A 370 15.80 2.37 -31.48
C LEU A 370 16.26 3.81 -31.67
N TYR A 371 17.37 4.21 -31.08
CA TYR A 371 17.78 5.61 -30.94
C TYR A 371 19.10 5.97 -31.67
N GLY A 372 19.87 4.99 -32.12
CA GLY A 372 21.11 5.28 -32.83
C GLY A 372 21.88 4.02 -33.15
N ALA A 373 21.76 3.51 -34.37
CA ALA A 373 22.42 2.30 -34.82
C ALA A 373 23.87 2.23 -34.33
N SER A 374 24.23 1.11 -33.64
CA SER A 374 25.58 0.94 -33.12
C SER A 374 26.61 0.93 -34.22
N ARG A 375 27.60 1.82 -34.10
CA ARG A 375 28.78 1.93 -34.96
C ARG A 375 29.97 2.36 -34.13
N PRO A 376 31.19 2.29 -34.66
CA PRO A 376 32.38 2.77 -34.00
C PRO A 376 32.25 4.26 -33.57
N LEU A 377 32.66 4.59 -32.35
CA LEU A 377 32.45 5.92 -31.74
C LEU A 377 33.00 7.06 -32.59
N LYS A 378 34.09 6.82 -33.34
CA LYS A 378 34.70 7.82 -34.25
C LYS A 378 33.82 8.21 -35.43
N GLN A 379 32.81 7.41 -35.76
CA GLN A 379 31.91 7.66 -36.89
C GLN A 379 30.72 8.57 -36.55
N TYR A 380 30.54 8.91 -35.28
CA TYR A 380 29.51 9.86 -34.87
C TYR A 380 30.06 11.28 -34.90
N ASN A 381 29.30 12.21 -35.42
CA ASN A 381 29.59 13.65 -35.29
C ASN A 381 29.11 14.18 -33.91
N GLY A 382 29.51 15.42 -33.59
CA GLY A 382 29.18 16.00 -32.27
C GLY A 382 27.69 16.15 -32.00
N LYS A 383 26.87 16.41 -33.03
CA LYS A 383 25.41 16.54 -32.91
C LYS A 383 24.78 15.19 -32.59
N GLU A 384 25.18 14.14 -33.29
CA GLU A 384 24.66 12.76 -33.02
C GLU A 384 25.03 12.29 -31.62
N LEU A 385 26.26 12.61 -31.14
CA LEU A 385 26.62 12.26 -29.76
C LEU A 385 25.79 13.01 -28.71
N GLN A 386 25.49 14.28 -28.98
CA GLN A 386 24.62 15.05 -28.08
C GLN A 386 23.21 14.49 -28.07
N GLU A 387 22.65 14.09 -29.21
CA GLU A 387 21.34 13.42 -29.29
C GLU A 387 21.34 12.09 -28.53
N ILE A 388 22.42 11.32 -28.62
CA ILE A 388 22.60 10.08 -27.84
C ILE A 388 22.60 10.39 -26.35
N ALA A 389 23.38 11.37 -25.89
CA ALA A 389 23.45 11.75 -24.49
C ALA A 389 22.07 12.26 -23.96
N ASP A 390 21.43 13.11 -24.75
CA ASP A 390 20.09 13.63 -24.39
C ASP A 390 19.07 12.49 -24.27
N ASN A 391 19.08 11.50 -25.16
CA ASN A 391 18.19 10.36 -25.09
C ASN A 391 18.52 9.38 -23.95
N ILE A 392 19.75 9.36 -23.46
CA ILE A 392 20.12 8.56 -22.27
C ILE A 392 19.74 9.28 -20.98
N HIS A 393 20.01 10.59 -20.90
CA HIS A 393 19.77 11.37 -19.69
C HIS A 393 18.35 11.91 -19.55
N ARG A 394 17.60 12.00 -20.67
CA ARG A 394 16.25 12.59 -20.71
C ARG A 394 15.32 11.81 -21.64
N LEU A 395 15.33 10.48 -21.54
CA LEU A 395 14.43 9.64 -22.33
C LEU A 395 12.97 9.97 -21.98
N GLN A 396 12.24 10.53 -22.95
CA GLN A 396 10.84 10.88 -22.78
C GLN A 396 9.93 9.73 -23.24
N LEU A 397 9.05 9.29 -22.35
CA LEU A 397 8.02 8.32 -22.68
C LEU A 397 6.65 8.84 -22.22
N THR A 398 5.66 8.75 -23.09
CA THR A 398 4.27 9.06 -22.73
C THR A 398 3.50 7.77 -22.52
N PRO A 399 3.22 7.39 -21.25
CA PRO A 399 2.43 6.20 -20.97
C PRO A 399 1.02 6.31 -21.57
N ALA A 400 0.48 5.17 -22.02
CA ALA A 400 -0.90 5.09 -22.51
C ALA A 400 -1.91 5.03 -21.35
N GLY A 401 -1.47 4.68 -20.14
CA GLY A 401 -2.31 4.53 -18.97
C GLY A 401 -1.60 3.77 -17.86
N THR A 402 -2.39 3.21 -16.93
CA THR A 402 -1.90 2.35 -15.84
C THR A 402 -2.51 0.96 -15.93
N GLU A 403 -1.99 -0.01 -15.15
CA GLU A 403 -2.63 -1.32 -15.00
C GLU A 403 -3.87 -1.30 -14.06
N GLY A 404 -4.28 -0.12 -13.60
CA GLY A 404 -5.51 0.13 -12.85
C GLY A 404 -5.51 -0.42 -11.42
N PHE A 405 -6.63 -0.27 -10.73
CA PHE A 405 -6.81 -0.67 -9.32
C PHE A 405 -6.56 -2.16 -9.04
N ARG A 406 -6.64 -2.99 -10.05
CA ARG A 406 -6.34 -4.42 -9.91
C ARG A 406 -4.89 -4.69 -9.54
N LYS A 407 -3.98 -3.82 -9.98
CA LYS A 407 -2.52 -3.92 -9.78
C LYS A 407 -1.95 -2.82 -8.89
N ALA A 408 -2.71 -1.76 -8.68
CA ALA A 408 -2.30 -0.67 -7.80
C ALA A 408 -2.11 -1.15 -6.36
N GLU A 409 -1.03 -0.73 -5.72
CA GLU A 409 -0.81 -1.01 -4.30
C GLU A 409 -1.63 -0.08 -3.42
N VAL A 410 -1.89 1.15 -3.88
CA VAL A 410 -2.63 2.18 -3.16
C VAL A 410 -3.62 2.92 -4.05
N THR A 411 -4.54 3.64 -3.42
CA THR A 411 -5.45 4.60 -4.06
C THR A 411 -4.97 6.01 -3.76
N VAL A 412 -4.73 6.81 -4.78
CA VAL A 412 -4.50 8.26 -4.66
C VAL A 412 -5.84 8.97 -4.69
N GLY A 413 -6.02 10.01 -3.88
CA GLY A 413 -7.30 10.66 -3.66
C GLY A 413 -8.11 9.99 -2.54
N GLY A 414 -9.38 10.34 -2.38
CA GLY A 414 -10.24 9.81 -1.34
C GLY A 414 -11.06 10.88 -0.63
N VAL A 415 -11.50 10.64 0.59
CA VAL A 415 -12.25 11.61 1.40
C VAL A 415 -11.41 12.87 1.58
N SER A 416 -11.95 14.00 1.15
CA SER A 416 -11.22 15.27 1.17
C SER A 416 -10.80 15.65 2.57
N THR A 417 -9.53 15.94 2.76
CA THR A 417 -8.95 16.37 4.03
C THR A 417 -9.53 17.69 4.54
N ALA A 418 -10.14 18.49 3.67
CA ALA A 418 -10.87 19.70 4.07
C ALA A 418 -12.13 19.40 4.89
N GLU A 419 -12.72 18.22 4.71
CA GLU A 419 -13.91 17.77 5.44
C GLU A 419 -13.58 17.20 6.83
N LEU A 420 -12.31 16.93 7.12
CA LEU A 420 -11.86 16.24 8.32
C LEU A 420 -11.02 17.13 9.24
N SER A 421 -11.04 16.83 10.54
CA SER A 421 -10.11 17.37 11.51
C SER A 421 -8.75 16.66 11.37
N SER A 422 -7.67 17.40 11.16
CA SER A 422 -6.31 16.85 11.11
C SER A 422 -5.80 16.33 12.47
N GLN A 423 -6.48 16.65 13.55
CA GLN A 423 -6.12 16.23 14.91
C GLN A 423 -6.85 14.94 15.33
N THR A 424 -8.11 14.79 14.90
CA THR A 424 -8.99 13.72 15.38
C THR A 424 -9.46 12.78 14.26
N MET A 425 -9.24 13.11 12.99
CA MET A 425 -9.80 12.41 11.83
C MET A 425 -11.33 12.43 11.76
N GLU A 426 -12.00 13.22 12.62
CA GLU A 426 -13.44 13.37 12.66
C GLU A 426 -13.96 14.22 11.51
N ALA A 427 -15.10 13.85 10.95
CA ALA A 427 -15.81 14.65 9.96
C ALA A 427 -16.35 15.94 10.61
N ARG A 428 -15.91 17.12 10.12
CA ARG A 428 -16.21 18.42 10.72
C ARG A 428 -17.71 18.72 10.86
N ARG A 429 -18.53 18.19 9.94
CA ARG A 429 -19.98 18.42 9.89
C ARG A 429 -20.80 17.28 10.47
N VAL A 430 -20.17 16.15 10.81
CA VAL A 430 -20.85 14.95 11.28
C VAL A 430 -20.13 14.44 12.53
N PRO A 431 -20.41 15.02 13.70
CA PRO A 431 -19.81 14.59 14.95
C PRO A 431 -20.03 13.10 15.20
N GLY A 432 -18.96 12.41 15.64
CA GLY A 432 -18.94 10.97 15.86
C GLY A 432 -18.63 10.12 14.63
N LEU A 433 -18.46 10.73 13.42
CA LEU A 433 -18.07 10.01 12.20
C LEU A 433 -16.60 10.31 11.88
N TYR A 434 -15.80 9.25 11.75
CA TYR A 434 -14.35 9.34 11.54
C TYR A 434 -13.93 8.60 10.27
N PHE A 435 -12.86 9.07 9.62
CA PHE A 435 -12.26 8.41 8.45
C PHE A 435 -10.75 8.30 8.66
N ILE A 436 -10.18 7.07 8.52
CA ILE A 436 -8.76 6.79 8.78
C ILE A 436 -8.13 5.89 7.72
N GLY A 437 -6.83 5.97 7.60
CA GLY A 437 -6.06 5.18 6.62
C GLY A 437 -6.29 5.60 5.18
N GLU A 438 -6.23 4.66 4.26
CA GLU A 438 -6.19 4.89 2.80
C GLU A 438 -7.52 5.44 2.21
N VAL A 439 -8.62 5.40 2.95
CA VAL A 439 -9.89 6.00 2.49
C VAL A 439 -9.81 7.53 2.46
N VAL A 440 -8.88 8.13 3.20
CA VAL A 440 -8.62 9.58 3.25
C VAL A 440 -7.67 9.98 2.13
N ASP A 441 -7.83 11.19 1.58
CA ASP A 441 -6.92 11.78 0.58
C ASP A 441 -5.54 12.08 1.17
N VAL A 442 -4.83 11.02 1.57
CA VAL A 442 -3.42 11.02 2.00
C VAL A 442 -2.79 9.72 1.53
N THR A 443 -1.88 9.81 0.57
CA THR A 443 -1.25 8.66 -0.07
C THR A 443 0.26 8.73 0.10
N GLY A 444 0.84 7.74 0.76
CA GLY A 444 2.29 7.64 0.96
C GLY A 444 3.00 7.11 -0.28
N GLN A 445 4.28 7.46 -0.38
CA GLN A 445 5.23 6.87 -1.31
C GLN A 445 5.41 5.37 -1.05
N LEU A 446 6.16 4.67 -1.92
CA LEU A 446 6.53 3.27 -1.74
C LEU A 446 7.55 3.14 -0.61
N GLY A 447 7.32 2.22 0.32
CA GLY A 447 8.32 1.92 1.33
C GLY A 447 7.91 2.08 2.79
N GLY A 448 6.69 1.68 3.16
CA GLY A 448 6.19 1.70 4.55
C GLY A 448 5.39 2.94 4.92
N TYR A 449 5.39 3.98 4.08
CA TYR A 449 4.70 5.25 4.34
C TYR A 449 3.19 5.09 4.49
N ASN A 450 2.54 4.26 3.66
CA ASN A 450 1.10 4.02 3.73
C ASN A 450 0.69 3.28 5.01
N PHE A 451 1.53 2.40 5.51
CA PHE A 451 1.31 1.78 6.83
C PHE A 451 1.51 2.80 7.94
N GLN A 452 2.56 3.64 7.89
CA GLN A 452 2.75 4.68 8.89
C GLN A 452 1.57 5.64 8.94
N TRP A 453 1.00 6.02 7.79
CA TRP A 453 -0.25 6.80 7.75
C TRP A 453 -1.42 6.05 8.39
N ALA A 454 -1.53 4.74 8.12
CA ALA A 454 -2.57 3.92 8.74
C ALA A 454 -2.45 3.92 10.28
N TRP A 455 -1.25 3.75 10.82
CA TRP A 455 -0.99 3.80 12.25
C TRP A 455 -1.27 5.18 12.84
N ALA A 456 -0.71 6.23 12.26
CA ALA A 456 -0.81 7.59 12.76
C ALA A 456 -2.25 8.14 12.73
N SER A 457 -3.00 7.91 11.64
CA SER A 457 -4.41 8.31 11.55
C SER A 457 -5.31 7.52 12.49
N ALA A 458 -5.02 6.23 12.66
CA ALA A 458 -5.72 5.35 13.59
C ALA A 458 -5.49 5.76 15.04
N PHE A 459 -4.26 6.04 15.43
CA PHE A 459 -3.93 6.60 16.73
C PHE A 459 -4.72 7.89 16.97
N ALA A 460 -4.68 8.82 15.99
CA ALA A 460 -5.35 10.10 16.11
C ALA A 460 -6.85 9.99 16.40
N ALA A 461 -7.54 9.07 15.73
CA ALA A 461 -8.96 8.79 15.96
C ALA A 461 -9.17 8.02 17.28
N GLY A 462 -8.38 6.98 17.53
CA GLY A 462 -8.47 6.13 18.70
C GLY A 462 -8.36 6.88 20.03
N GLN A 463 -7.66 8.03 20.03
CA GLN A 463 -7.53 8.88 21.23
C GLN A 463 -8.80 9.68 21.57
N VAL A 464 -9.81 9.74 20.70
CA VAL A 464 -10.97 10.64 20.91
C VAL A 464 -12.33 9.94 20.74
N VAL A 465 -12.39 8.82 20.05
CA VAL A 465 -13.64 8.04 19.84
C VAL A 465 -14.18 7.42 21.12
#